data_187c79076b7cef70485f12632f8636ec
#
_entry.id   187c79076b7cef70485f12632f8636ec
#
_cell.length_a   1.000
_cell.length_b   1.000
_cell.length_c   1.000
_cell.angle_alpha   90.00
_cell.angle_beta   90.00
_cell.angle_gamma   90.00
#
_symmetry.space_group_name_H-M   'P 1'
#
loop_
_entity.id
_entity.type
_entity.pdbx_description
1 polymer ?
#
loop_
_entity_poly.entity_id
_entity_poly.type
_entity_poly.pdbx_seq_one_letter_code
_entity_poly.pdbx_strand_id
1 'polypeptide(L)'
;MEAAEKFRKIALSDPAKIRDRYSDRPIAMMRLIDPSLRFPYKIRVLFAMLWKRQDLDGNPASRFIIKGPRGGGKTKFMGAFGFAEWFLRVRDMVVLGGSLSQAQNVYNYFTSHVYAQEAIVDSLPAEPTMGKTETDQGNYFKAVAASPKAVRGPHPHDLLIDEACEAKDEIIDSALPMVASSENPLVVMTSTFHKIFGKFQEVWDAAPEIGWVRYSWDVFDVTKSFDPAIWSDPQLMREVHDLSILQAGENSLEFRAQGRTGDPEGWFDIRSVIQSWREKSSLDWFDVELMGLRPSAVGMVNKPEDVDACIFAVDEPKTEDEVPVLPVEYRHDKNLSAAGGIDWGFSGMTSVTGYHKGRDDLKINHYQREYTGTRSHVIIEDTLDAIEKFNWRVVYCDISHKFENADLAAAIAKKFQDSEFRCRVVEVAFVKEKSGMLGNYRAHFQRRLLRIPSLAKFKPSVWQHKRYRYQLNSDKPLKQDDPIPDSTMLCLSHWPLGKVASKLPKQNFEKDRSEPDTFTGGLMEMDF
;
A
#
# COMPACT_ATOMS: atom_id res chain seq x y z
N MET A 1 15.11 -45.67 3.00
CA MET A 1 14.92 -44.70 1.90
C MET A 1 14.39 -45.39 0.65
N GLU A 2 15.03 -46.39 0.12
CA GLU A 2 14.66 -47.05 -1.14
C GLU A 2 13.23 -47.61 -1.20
N ALA A 3 12.74 -48.24 -0.12
CA ALA A 3 11.37 -48.76 -0.03
C ALA A 3 10.29 -47.64 -0.05
N ALA A 4 10.57 -46.51 0.62
CA ALA A 4 9.67 -45.38 0.65
C ALA A 4 9.61 -44.69 -0.73
N GLU A 5 10.73 -44.60 -1.44
CA GLU A 5 10.80 -44.05 -2.77
C GLU A 5 10.13 -44.96 -3.81
N LYS A 6 10.29 -46.27 -3.70
CA LYS A 6 9.58 -47.26 -4.53
C LYS A 6 8.07 -47.17 -4.31
N PHE A 7 7.62 -47.08 -3.04
CA PHE A 7 6.20 -46.89 -2.72
C PHE A 7 5.66 -45.60 -3.30
N ARG A 8 6.41 -44.49 -3.19
CA ARG A 8 6.07 -43.21 -3.76
C ARG A 8 5.90 -43.27 -5.29
N LYS A 9 6.84 -43.90 -6.01
CA LYS A 9 6.74 -44.11 -7.47
C LYS A 9 5.48 -44.89 -7.86
N ILE A 10 5.15 -45.94 -7.14
CA ILE A 10 3.93 -46.75 -7.40
C ILE A 10 2.67 -45.90 -7.10
N ALA A 11 2.66 -45.18 -5.98
CA ALA A 11 1.52 -44.36 -5.60
C ALA A 11 1.26 -43.18 -6.57
N LEU A 12 2.30 -42.72 -7.26
CA LEU A 12 2.25 -41.59 -8.18
C LEU A 12 2.25 -42.02 -9.67
N SER A 13 2.09 -43.30 -9.98
CA SER A 13 2.17 -43.80 -11.36
C SER A 13 0.90 -43.55 -12.20
N ASP A 14 -0.21 -43.19 -11.55
CA ASP A 14 -1.49 -43.01 -12.22
C ASP A 14 -2.18 -41.70 -11.73
N PRO A 15 -2.19 -40.64 -12.55
CA PRO A 15 -2.78 -39.35 -12.18
C PRO A 15 -4.26 -39.44 -11.78
N ALA A 16 -5.06 -40.32 -12.40
CA ALA A 16 -6.47 -40.46 -12.07
C ALA A 16 -6.66 -41.03 -10.66
N LYS A 17 -5.84 -42.05 -10.28
CA LYS A 17 -5.86 -42.64 -8.92
C LYS A 17 -5.37 -41.64 -7.87
N ILE A 18 -4.43 -40.76 -8.23
CA ILE A 18 -4.00 -39.68 -7.32
C ILE A 18 -5.16 -38.73 -7.05
N ARG A 19 -5.85 -38.29 -8.09
CA ARG A 19 -7.02 -37.41 -7.96
C ARG A 19 -8.10 -38.01 -7.08
N ASP A 20 -8.46 -39.25 -7.32
CA ASP A 20 -9.48 -39.94 -6.55
C ASP A 20 -9.08 -40.09 -5.06
N ARG A 21 -7.86 -40.54 -4.82
CA ARG A 21 -7.37 -40.81 -3.46
C ARG A 21 -7.16 -39.57 -2.60
N TYR A 22 -6.79 -38.45 -3.20
CA TYR A 22 -6.41 -37.20 -2.51
C TYR A 22 -7.36 -36.04 -2.74
N SER A 23 -8.54 -36.30 -3.30
CA SER A 23 -9.54 -35.25 -3.60
C SER A 23 -9.91 -34.38 -2.39
N ASP A 24 -9.84 -34.92 -1.18
CA ASP A 24 -10.10 -34.25 0.09
C ASP A 24 -8.84 -33.95 0.92
N ARG A 25 -7.66 -34.39 0.47
CA ARG A 25 -6.37 -34.33 1.19
C ARG A 25 -5.25 -33.67 0.38
N PRO A 26 -5.43 -32.43 -0.05
CA PRO A 26 -4.47 -31.78 -0.97
C PRO A 26 -3.08 -31.61 -0.37
N ILE A 27 -2.94 -31.31 0.92
CA ILE A 27 -1.62 -31.18 1.58
C ILE A 27 -0.89 -32.54 1.62
N ALA A 28 -1.62 -33.63 1.87
CA ALA A 28 -1.02 -34.96 1.85
C ALA A 28 -0.53 -35.34 0.45
N MET A 29 -1.29 -35.00 -0.58
CA MET A 29 -0.85 -35.13 -1.98
C MET A 29 0.40 -34.29 -2.25
N MET A 30 0.39 -33.01 -1.87
CA MET A 30 1.53 -32.12 -2.09
C MET A 30 2.82 -32.64 -1.43
N ARG A 31 2.74 -33.16 -0.21
CA ARG A 31 3.87 -33.78 0.46
C ARG A 31 4.33 -35.09 -0.20
N LEU A 32 3.42 -35.82 -0.82
CA LEU A 32 3.78 -37.01 -1.58
C LEU A 32 4.51 -36.63 -2.89
N ILE A 33 4.05 -35.58 -3.58
CA ILE A 33 4.65 -35.07 -4.82
C ILE A 33 6.01 -34.45 -4.54
N ASP A 34 6.09 -33.55 -3.58
CA ASP A 34 7.31 -32.87 -3.15
C ASP A 34 7.51 -32.93 -1.64
N PRO A 35 8.27 -33.96 -1.15
CA PRO A 35 8.55 -34.13 0.28
C PRO A 35 9.34 -32.96 0.90
N SER A 36 9.93 -32.09 0.10
CA SER A 36 10.63 -30.90 0.59
C SER A 36 9.69 -29.73 0.97
N LEU A 37 8.41 -29.84 0.58
CA LEU A 37 7.42 -28.83 0.94
C LEU A 37 7.20 -28.80 2.44
N ARG A 38 7.21 -27.61 2.97
CA ARG A 38 6.94 -27.32 4.37
C ARG A 38 5.67 -26.51 4.48
N PHE A 39 4.84 -26.88 5.43
CA PHE A 39 3.57 -26.26 5.71
C PHE A 39 3.50 -25.88 7.20
N PRO A 40 4.12 -24.78 7.63
CA PRO A 40 3.93 -24.25 8.98
C PRO A 40 2.44 -24.10 9.30
N TYR A 41 2.10 -24.13 10.57
CA TYR A 41 0.70 -24.11 11.03
C TYR A 41 -0.17 -23.06 10.33
N LYS A 42 0.29 -21.81 10.29
CA LYS A 42 -0.44 -20.73 9.61
C LYS A 42 -0.69 -21.03 8.12
N ILE A 43 0.29 -21.59 7.44
CA ILE A 43 0.18 -21.95 6.02
C ILE A 43 -0.78 -23.12 5.81
N ARG A 44 -0.80 -24.09 6.72
CA ARG A 44 -1.78 -25.21 6.68
C ARG A 44 -3.20 -24.71 6.87
N VAL A 45 -3.41 -23.85 7.86
CA VAL A 45 -4.73 -23.25 8.12
C VAL A 45 -5.21 -22.47 6.89
N LEU A 46 -4.36 -21.61 6.32
CA LEU A 46 -4.71 -20.90 5.10
C LEU A 46 -5.06 -21.85 3.95
N PHE A 47 -4.26 -22.91 3.76
CA PHE A 47 -4.53 -23.90 2.71
C PHE A 47 -5.91 -24.53 2.90
N ALA A 48 -6.25 -24.90 4.13
CA ALA A 48 -7.55 -25.50 4.46
C ALA A 48 -8.72 -24.51 4.23
N MET A 49 -8.57 -23.25 4.62
CA MET A 49 -9.57 -22.20 4.39
C MET A 49 -9.87 -22.03 2.88
N LEU A 50 -8.82 -21.87 2.08
CA LEU A 50 -8.93 -21.72 0.64
C LEU A 50 -9.52 -22.98 -0.02
N TRP A 51 -9.05 -24.17 0.40
CA TRP A 51 -9.54 -25.45 -0.11
C TRP A 51 -11.02 -25.65 0.19
N LYS A 52 -11.45 -25.37 1.42
CA LYS A 52 -12.85 -25.52 1.84
C LYS A 52 -13.75 -24.35 1.37
N ARG A 53 -13.17 -23.28 0.85
CA ARG A 53 -13.90 -22.03 0.56
C ARG A 53 -14.64 -21.50 1.80
N GLN A 54 -13.93 -21.45 2.93
CA GLN A 54 -14.48 -21.04 4.22
C GLN A 54 -13.51 -20.13 4.97
N ASP A 55 -14.05 -19.25 5.79
CA ASP A 55 -13.27 -18.50 6.77
C ASP A 55 -12.90 -19.40 7.99
N LEU A 56 -12.27 -18.80 9.01
CA LEU A 56 -11.88 -19.53 10.24
C LEU A 56 -13.08 -20.04 11.05
N ASP A 57 -14.23 -19.38 10.91
CA ASP A 57 -15.46 -19.74 11.61
C ASP A 57 -16.32 -20.74 10.82
N GLY A 58 -15.85 -21.18 9.65
CA GLY A 58 -16.55 -22.10 8.76
C GLY A 58 -17.61 -21.46 7.86
N ASN A 59 -17.70 -20.13 7.80
CA ASN A 59 -18.63 -19.44 6.91
C ASN A 59 -18.12 -19.51 5.46
N PRO A 60 -19.02 -19.65 4.47
CA PRO A 60 -18.62 -19.66 3.06
C PRO A 60 -17.86 -18.41 2.66
N ALA A 61 -16.74 -18.58 1.98
CA ALA A 61 -15.89 -17.49 1.52
C ALA A 61 -15.27 -17.82 0.16
N SER A 62 -15.32 -16.85 -0.76
CA SER A 62 -14.75 -16.97 -2.10
C SER A 62 -13.67 -15.94 -2.40
N ARG A 63 -13.41 -15.02 -1.48
CA ARG A 63 -12.45 -13.93 -1.65
C ARG A 63 -11.56 -13.81 -0.43
N PHE A 64 -10.26 -13.88 -0.66
CA PHE A 64 -9.26 -13.84 0.40
C PHE A 64 -8.20 -12.79 0.09
N ILE A 65 -7.90 -11.98 1.09
CA ILE A 65 -6.80 -11.04 1.05
C ILE A 65 -5.78 -11.40 2.11
N ILE A 66 -4.55 -11.59 1.67
CA ILE A 66 -3.51 -12.26 2.44
C ILE A 66 -2.29 -11.37 2.55
N LYS A 67 -1.85 -11.16 3.75
CA LYS A 67 -0.64 -10.44 4.09
C LYS A 67 0.40 -11.39 4.65
N GLY A 68 1.62 -11.33 4.14
CA GLY A 68 2.72 -12.16 4.65
C GLY A 68 4.08 -11.47 4.47
N PRO A 69 5.09 -11.86 5.24
CA PRO A 69 6.41 -11.23 5.20
C PRO A 69 7.13 -11.51 3.88
N ARG A 70 8.14 -10.70 3.58
CA ARG A 70 9.08 -10.99 2.50
C ARG A 70 9.81 -12.30 2.80
N GLY A 71 9.95 -13.17 1.78
CA GLY A 71 10.46 -14.53 1.99
C GLY A 71 9.51 -15.45 2.78
N GLY A 72 8.35 -14.96 3.21
CA GLY A 72 7.34 -15.73 3.96
C GLY A 72 6.58 -16.78 3.16
N GLY A 73 7.00 -17.08 1.93
CA GLY A 73 6.50 -18.20 1.14
C GLY A 73 5.19 -17.93 0.38
N LYS A 74 4.67 -16.68 0.31
CA LYS A 74 3.43 -16.33 -0.40
C LYS A 74 3.39 -16.91 -1.82
N THR A 75 4.38 -16.57 -2.65
CA THR A 75 4.48 -16.99 -4.05
C THR A 75 4.58 -18.53 -4.19
N LYS A 76 5.41 -19.16 -3.35
CA LYS A 76 5.56 -20.63 -3.32
C LYS A 76 4.24 -21.31 -2.91
N PHE A 77 3.57 -20.77 -1.90
CA PHE A 77 2.26 -21.24 -1.45
C PHE A 77 1.22 -21.14 -2.57
N MET A 78 1.16 -20.00 -3.28
CA MET A 78 0.23 -19.79 -4.40
C MET A 78 0.47 -20.80 -5.54
N GLY A 79 1.74 -21.11 -5.85
CA GLY A 79 2.08 -22.15 -6.83
C GLY A 79 1.65 -23.55 -6.40
N ALA A 80 1.89 -23.91 -5.14
CA ALA A 80 1.49 -25.20 -4.57
C ALA A 80 -0.04 -25.35 -4.46
N PHE A 81 -0.73 -24.32 -3.97
CA PHE A 81 -2.19 -24.30 -3.89
C PHE A 81 -2.81 -24.35 -5.28
N GLY A 82 -2.30 -23.53 -6.20
CA GLY A 82 -2.76 -23.51 -7.59
C GLY A 82 -2.59 -24.86 -8.28
N PHE A 83 -1.47 -25.55 -8.03
CA PHE A 83 -1.27 -26.91 -8.53
C PHE A 83 -2.33 -27.87 -7.96
N ALA A 84 -2.64 -27.81 -6.67
CA ALA A 84 -3.64 -28.69 -6.05
C ALA A 84 -5.04 -28.44 -6.64
N GLU A 85 -5.46 -27.18 -6.81
CA GLU A 85 -6.75 -26.82 -7.43
C GLU A 85 -6.84 -27.27 -8.88
N TRP A 86 -5.81 -26.98 -9.67
CA TRP A 86 -5.74 -27.34 -11.07
C TRP A 86 -5.74 -28.87 -11.28
N PHE A 87 -4.94 -29.58 -10.46
CA PHE A 87 -4.78 -31.04 -10.64
C PHE A 87 -5.92 -31.85 -10.03
N LEU A 88 -6.30 -31.58 -8.76
CA LEU A 88 -7.33 -32.38 -8.08
C LEU A 88 -8.76 -31.99 -8.46
N ARG A 89 -9.00 -30.69 -8.65
CA ARG A 89 -10.36 -30.15 -8.91
C ARG A 89 -10.61 -29.79 -10.38
N VAL A 90 -9.60 -29.94 -11.22
CA VAL A 90 -9.71 -29.68 -12.68
C VAL A 90 -10.24 -28.26 -12.93
N ARG A 91 -9.62 -27.25 -12.26
CA ARG A 91 -10.06 -25.87 -12.35
C ARG A 91 -9.20 -25.06 -13.30
N ASP A 92 -9.83 -24.14 -14.06
CA ASP A 92 -9.14 -23.13 -14.82
C ASP A 92 -8.62 -22.05 -13.88
N MET A 93 -7.35 -21.74 -13.97
CA MET A 93 -6.72 -20.79 -13.08
C MET A 93 -5.91 -19.74 -13.83
N VAL A 94 -6.02 -18.51 -13.39
CA VAL A 94 -5.16 -17.42 -13.85
C VAL A 94 -4.38 -16.85 -12.68
N VAL A 95 -3.09 -16.64 -12.89
CA VAL A 95 -2.24 -15.91 -11.97
C VAL A 95 -1.81 -14.60 -12.57
N LEU A 96 -1.97 -13.53 -11.79
CA LEU A 96 -1.58 -12.15 -12.07
C LEU A 96 -0.54 -11.72 -11.03
N GLY A 97 0.41 -10.90 -11.42
CA GLY A 97 1.34 -10.22 -10.50
C GLY A 97 1.40 -8.73 -10.80
N GLY A 98 2.14 -7.97 -10.02
CA GLY A 98 2.43 -6.56 -10.34
C GLY A 98 3.19 -6.39 -11.67
N SER A 99 3.86 -7.47 -12.12
CA SER A 99 4.50 -7.60 -13.42
C SER A 99 4.33 -9.02 -13.97
N LEU A 100 4.58 -9.23 -15.27
CA LEU A 100 4.58 -10.58 -15.84
C LEU A 100 5.61 -11.49 -15.17
N SER A 101 6.80 -10.99 -14.83
CA SER A 101 7.84 -11.78 -14.15
C SER A 101 7.39 -12.25 -12.77
N GLN A 102 6.62 -11.46 -12.02
CA GLN A 102 6.07 -11.89 -10.75
C GLN A 102 5.00 -12.99 -10.93
N ALA A 103 4.09 -12.84 -11.90
CA ALA A 103 3.14 -13.90 -12.25
C ALA A 103 3.86 -15.19 -12.68
N GLN A 104 4.94 -15.07 -13.45
CA GLN A 104 5.78 -16.19 -13.84
C GLN A 104 6.48 -16.88 -12.66
N ASN A 105 6.82 -16.17 -11.60
CA ASN A 105 7.38 -16.80 -10.40
C ASN A 105 6.38 -17.77 -9.75
N VAL A 106 5.10 -17.39 -9.64
CA VAL A 106 4.05 -18.31 -9.15
C VAL A 106 3.90 -19.51 -10.11
N TYR A 107 3.88 -19.23 -11.42
CA TYR A 107 3.79 -20.26 -12.44
C TYR A 107 4.98 -21.22 -12.41
N ASN A 108 6.19 -20.75 -12.16
CA ASN A 108 7.39 -21.58 -12.05
C ASN A 108 7.31 -22.52 -10.83
N TYR A 109 6.77 -22.06 -9.69
CA TYR A 109 6.50 -22.94 -8.56
C TYR A 109 5.42 -23.98 -8.90
N PHE A 110 4.36 -23.58 -9.59
CA PHE A 110 3.35 -24.50 -10.09
C PHE A 110 3.97 -25.58 -11.00
N THR A 111 4.72 -25.21 -12.03
CA THR A 111 5.34 -26.15 -12.97
C THR A 111 6.39 -27.04 -12.32
N SER A 112 7.07 -26.56 -11.27
CA SER A 112 7.99 -27.41 -10.50
C SER A 112 7.30 -28.65 -9.90
N HIS A 113 6.02 -28.51 -9.50
CA HIS A 113 5.23 -29.64 -9.02
C HIS A 113 4.74 -30.53 -10.16
N VAL A 114 4.44 -29.98 -11.33
CA VAL A 114 4.13 -30.76 -12.54
C VAL A 114 5.34 -31.65 -12.90
N TYR A 115 6.51 -31.04 -13.03
CA TYR A 115 7.74 -31.77 -13.40
C TYR A 115 8.29 -32.69 -12.32
N ALA A 116 7.85 -32.54 -11.06
CA ALA A 116 8.23 -33.47 -9.99
C ALA A 116 7.70 -34.90 -10.19
N GLN A 117 6.75 -35.11 -11.13
CA GLN A 117 6.11 -36.39 -11.36
C GLN A 117 5.97 -36.68 -12.87
N GLU A 118 6.77 -37.62 -13.37
CA GLU A 118 6.78 -38.02 -14.78
C GLU A 118 5.39 -38.43 -15.28
N ALA A 119 4.63 -39.19 -14.50
CA ALA A 119 3.29 -39.61 -14.86
C ALA A 119 2.30 -38.44 -15.05
N ILE A 120 2.51 -37.31 -14.37
CA ILE A 120 1.70 -36.10 -14.60
C ILE A 120 2.13 -35.43 -15.90
N VAL A 121 3.43 -35.32 -16.16
CA VAL A 121 3.95 -34.77 -17.41
C VAL A 121 3.47 -35.59 -18.60
N ASP A 122 3.57 -36.92 -18.53
CA ASP A 122 3.14 -37.84 -19.58
C ASP A 122 1.63 -37.81 -19.85
N SER A 123 0.84 -37.33 -18.88
CA SER A 123 -0.62 -37.20 -19.04
C SER A 123 -1.04 -35.88 -19.70
N LEU A 124 -0.11 -34.95 -19.93
CA LEU A 124 -0.43 -33.67 -20.55
C LEU A 124 -0.51 -33.78 -22.09
N PRO A 125 -1.44 -33.05 -22.75
CA PRO A 125 -1.53 -33.04 -24.20
C PRO A 125 -0.34 -32.36 -24.88
N ALA A 126 0.37 -31.49 -24.15
CA ALA A 126 1.58 -30.81 -24.59
C ALA A 126 2.44 -30.40 -23.38
N GLU A 127 3.72 -30.22 -23.59
CA GLU A 127 4.61 -29.71 -22.54
C GLU A 127 4.18 -28.31 -22.05
N PRO A 128 4.37 -28.02 -20.73
CA PRO A 128 4.14 -26.68 -20.20
C PRO A 128 4.92 -25.62 -20.98
N THR A 129 4.25 -24.58 -21.41
CA THR A 129 4.89 -23.40 -22.05
C THR A 129 5.45 -22.45 -20.99
N MET A 130 6.04 -21.32 -21.41
CA MET A 130 6.55 -20.29 -20.47
C MET A 130 5.45 -19.64 -19.58
N GLY A 131 4.18 -19.83 -19.84
CA GLY A 131 3.11 -19.17 -19.08
C GLY A 131 1.77 -19.89 -19.10
N LYS A 132 1.67 -21.10 -19.68
CA LYS A 132 0.44 -21.89 -19.70
C LYS A 132 0.74 -23.38 -19.66
N THR A 133 0.02 -24.08 -18.79
CA THR A 133 -0.09 -25.55 -18.76
C THR A 133 -1.55 -25.91 -18.91
N GLU A 134 -1.85 -26.96 -19.67
CA GLU A 134 -3.21 -27.41 -19.96
C GLU A 134 -3.28 -28.93 -19.79
N THR A 135 -4.40 -29.46 -19.26
CA THR A 135 -4.64 -30.89 -19.19
C THR A 135 -5.34 -31.40 -20.44
N ASP A 136 -5.45 -32.71 -20.57
CA ASP A 136 -6.26 -33.41 -21.57
C ASP A 136 -7.75 -33.05 -21.51
N GLN A 137 -8.23 -32.56 -20.38
CA GLN A 137 -9.61 -32.11 -20.18
C GLN A 137 -9.82 -30.64 -20.54
N GLY A 138 -8.75 -29.94 -20.95
CA GLY A 138 -8.78 -28.55 -21.39
C GLY A 138 -8.70 -27.52 -20.28
N ASN A 139 -8.66 -27.93 -19.01
CA ASN A 139 -8.43 -26.99 -17.90
C ASN A 139 -6.98 -26.50 -17.89
N TYR A 140 -6.77 -25.24 -17.53
CA TYR A 140 -5.47 -24.60 -17.64
C TYR A 140 -5.04 -23.88 -16.36
N PHE A 141 -3.72 -23.76 -16.20
CA PHE A 141 -3.08 -22.79 -15.30
C PHE A 141 -2.29 -21.80 -16.16
N LYS A 142 -2.57 -20.49 -16.04
CA LYS A 142 -2.01 -19.49 -16.93
C LYS A 142 -1.51 -18.25 -16.17
N ALA A 143 -0.26 -17.85 -16.42
CA ALA A 143 0.28 -16.56 -16.01
C ALA A 143 -0.07 -15.49 -17.05
N VAL A 144 -0.56 -14.33 -16.58
CA VAL A 144 -0.94 -13.21 -17.44
C VAL A 144 -0.19 -11.94 -17.05
N ALA A 145 0.07 -11.10 -18.06
CA ALA A 145 0.69 -9.80 -17.82
C ALA A 145 -0.28 -8.85 -17.11
N ALA A 146 0.26 -7.97 -16.26
CA ALA A 146 -0.47 -6.89 -15.62
C ALA A 146 -0.83 -5.79 -16.64
N SER A 147 -1.74 -6.09 -17.54
CA SER A 147 -2.24 -5.12 -18.53
C SER A 147 -3.75 -5.27 -18.76
N PRO A 148 -4.49 -4.17 -19.06
CA PRO A 148 -5.94 -4.22 -19.24
C PRO A 148 -6.37 -5.20 -20.34
N LYS A 149 -5.56 -5.37 -21.38
CA LYS A 149 -5.85 -6.30 -22.48
C LYS A 149 -5.70 -7.77 -22.03
N ALA A 150 -4.68 -8.08 -21.24
CA ALA A 150 -4.40 -9.43 -20.81
C ALA A 150 -5.43 -9.96 -19.80
N VAL A 151 -5.99 -9.08 -18.96
CA VAL A 151 -6.98 -9.45 -17.92
C VAL A 151 -8.43 -9.47 -18.43
N ARG A 152 -8.73 -8.98 -19.64
CA ARG A 152 -10.10 -8.97 -20.18
C ARG A 152 -10.46 -10.22 -21.01
N GLY A 153 -9.50 -11.06 -21.34
CA GLY A 153 -9.73 -12.20 -22.22
C GLY A 153 -10.11 -13.51 -21.51
N PRO A 154 -9.36 -13.94 -20.49
CA PRO A 154 -9.62 -15.19 -19.80
C PRO A 154 -10.86 -15.13 -18.88
N HIS A 155 -11.56 -16.28 -18.75
CA HIS A 155 -12.67 -16.48 -17.80
C HIS A 155 -12.35 -17.70 -16.93
N PRO A 156 -11.40 -17.60 -15.98
CA PRO A 156 -11.00 -18.71 -15.13
C PRO A 156 -12.05 -19.00 -14.07
N HIS A 157 -11.95 -20.17 -13.46
CA HIS A 157 -12.66 -20.47 -12.23
C HIS A 157 -12.05 -19.73 -11.03
N ASP A 158 -10.71 -19.65 -10.97
CA ASP A 158 -9.98 -19.07 -9.86
C ASP A 158 -8.95 -18.05 -10.33
N LEU A 159 -8.82 -16.95 -9.59
CA LEU A 159 -7.89 -15.87 -9.83
C LEU A 159 -6.93 -15.71 -8.65
N LEU A 160 -5.64 -15.83 -8.92
CA LEU A 160 -4.57 -15.59 -7.97
C LEU A 160 -3.85 -14.29 -8.33
N ILE A 161 -3.71 -13.36 -7.40
CA ILE A 161 -3.00 -12.08 -7.58
C ILE A 161 -1.85 -12.03 -6.58
N ASP A 162 -0.62 -12.18 -7.06
CA ASP A 162 0.57 -12.11 -6.22
C ASP A 162 1.20 -10.72 -6.28
N GLU A 163 1.78 -10.29 -5.16
CA GLU A 163 2.33 -8.95 -4.96
C GLU A 163 1.36 -7.83 -5.41
N ALA A 164 0.11 -7.94 -4.96
CA ALA A 164 -0.98 -7.05 -5.35
C ALA A 164 -0.70 -5.57 -5.06
N CYS A 165 0.13 -5.23 -4.05
CA CYS A 165 0.57 -3.87 -3.81
C CYS A 165 1.39 -3.29 -4.97
N GLU A 166 2.06 -4.12 -5.79
CA GLU A 166 2.82 -3.66 -6.95
C GLU A 166 1.95 -3.43 -8.18
N ALA A 167 0.81 -4.12 -8.27
CA ALA A 167 -0.12 -3.95 -9.37
C ALA A 167 -0.76 -2.56 -9.34
N LYS A 168 -1.06 -2.02 -10.53
CA LYS A 168 -1.87 -0.80 -10.63
C LYS A 168 -3.31 -1.12 -10.23
N ASP A 169 -3.95 -0.19 -9.52
CA ASP A 169 -5.32 -0.35 -9.03
C ASP A 169 -6.31 -0.70 -10.16
N GLU A 170 -6.18 -0.03 -11.31
CA GLU A 170 -6.99 -0.28 -12.50
C GLU A 170 -6.89 -1.71 -13.06
N ILE A 171 -5.71 -2.35 -12.89
CA ILE A 171 -5.48 -3.74 -13.33
C ILE A 171 -6.21 -4.69 -12.39
N ILE A 172 -6.12 -4.46 -11.08
CA ILE A 172 -6.83 -5.27 -10.08
C ILE A 172 -8.35 -5.16 -10.31
N ASP A 173 -8.87 -3.93 -10.46
CA ASP A 173 -10.30 -3.69 -10.72
C ASP A 173 -10.79 -4.35 -12.02
N SER A 174 -9.93 -4.39 -13.05
CA SER A 174 -10.24 -5.06 -14.32
C SER A 174 -10.14 -6.59 -14.23
N ALA A 175 -9.35 -7.13 -13.28
CA ALA A 175 -9.14 -8.57 -13.13
C ALA A 175 -10.23 -9.24 -12.26
N LEU A 176 -10.73 -8.55 -11.24
CA LEU A 176 -11.73 -9.13 -10.32
C LEU A 176 -12.98 -9.69 -11.02
N PRO A 177 -13.52 -9.07 -12.10
CA PRO A 177 -14.66 -9.61 -12.84
C PRO A 177 -14.36 -10.88 -13.66
N MET A 178 -13.09 -11.27 -13.85
CA MET A 178 -12.73 -12.44 -14.68
C MET A 178 -13.42 -13.73 -14.22
N VAL A 179 -13.67 -13.86 -12.92
CA VAL A 179 -14.30 -15.04 -12.31
C VAL A 179 -15.82 -14.92 -12.12
N ALA A 180 -16.44 -13.82 -12.59
CA ALA A 180 -17.84 -13.53 -12.29
C ALA A 180 -18.84 -14.55 -12.89
N SER A 181 -18.47 -15.23 -13.98
CA SER A 181 -19.30 -16.25 -14.64
C SER A 181 -19.03 -17.67 -14.13
N SER A 182 -18.09 -17.86 -13.22
CA SER A 182 -17.66 -19.17 -12.75
C SER A 182 -18.53 -19.68 -11.60
N GLU A 183 -18.75 -21.00 -11.58
CA GLU A 183 -19.36 -21.67 -10.43
C GLU A 183 -18.33 -21.78 -9.30
N ASN A 184 -18.72 -21.38 -8.10
CA ASN A 184 -17.88 -21.42 -6.90
C ASN A 184 -16.46 -20.80 -7.11
N PRO A 185 -16.38 -19.54 -7.53
CA PRO A 185 -15.11 -18.88 -7.84
C PRO A 185 -14.25 -18.68 -6.60
N LEU A 186 -12.91 -18.59 -6.80
CA LEU A 186 -11.99 -18.16 -5.77
C LEU A 186 -11.14 -17.00 -6.25
N VAL A 187 -11.03 -15.96 -5.45
CA VAL A 187 -10.08 -14.87 -5.65
C VAL A 187 -9.14 -14.80 -4.45
N VAL A 188 -7.85 -14.87 -4.71
CA VAL A 188 -6.82 -14.75 -3.69
C VAL A 188 -5.88 -13.61 -4.05
N MET A 189 -5.78 -12.60 -3.22
CA MET A 189 -4.77 -11.55 -3.32
C MET A 189 -3.72 -11.71 -2.23
N THR A 190 -2.44 -11.69 -2.61
CA THR A 190 -1.33 -11.73 -1.65
C THR A 190 -0.40 -10.54 -1.84
N SER A 191 0.13 -10.00 -0.76
CA SER A 191 1.20 -8.99 -0.80
C SER A 191 1.88 -8.81 0.56
N THR A 192 2.93 -7.96 0.58
CA THR A 192 3.41 -7.24 1.76
C THR A 192 2.85 -5.82 1.74
N PHE A 193 2.71 -5.19 2.91
CA PHE A 193 2.25 -3.79 3.00
C PHE A 193 3.38 -2.78 2.75
N HIS A 194 4.08 -2.88 1.64
CA HIS A 194 5.15 -1.91 1.36
C HIS A 194 4.65 -0.56 0.80
N LYS A 195 3.36 -0.42 0.52
CA LYS A 195 2.71 0.86 0.22
C LYS A 195 1.72 1.22 1.33
N ILE A 196 1.53 2.50 1.56
CA ILE A 196 0.58 3.00 2.56
C ILE A 196 -0.84 3.02 1.99
N PHE A 197 -0.97 3.29 0.70
CA PHE A 197 -2.24 3.39 -0.03
C PHE A 197 -2.21 2.57 -1.31
N GLY A 198 -3.38 2.23 -1.81
CA GLY A 198 -3.62 1.49 -3.04
C GLY A 198 -4.73 0.46 -2.85
N LYS A 199 -5.11 -0.21 -3.94
CA LYS A 199 -6.23 -1.14 -3.95
C LYS A 199 -6.12 -2.27 -2.93
N PHE A 200 -4.91 -2.80 -2.72
CA PHE A 200 -4.70 -3.84 -1.72
C PHE A 200 -5.03 -3.36 -0.30
N GLN A 201 -4.60 -2.13 0.04
CA GLN A 201 -4.89 -1.50 1.33
C GLN A 201 -6.37 -1.19 1.50
N GLU A 202 -7.01 -0.64 0.46
CA GLU A 202 -8.45 -0.35 0.46
C GLU A 202 -9.27 -1.63 0.69
N VAL A 203 -8.98 -2.70 -0.06
CA VAL A 203 -9.65 -3.99 0.11
C VAL A 203 -9.35 -4.59 1.48
N TRP A 204 -8.12 -4.48 1.98
CA TRP A 204 -7.78 -4.96 3.32
C TRP A 204 -8.60 -4.26 4.40
N ASP A 205 -8.75 -2.94 4.31
CA ASP A 205 -9.48 -2.17 5.31
C ASP A 205 -10.98 -2.47 5.29
N ALA A 206 -11.55 -2.52 4.09
CA ALA A 206 -12.97 -2.80 3.89
C ALA A 206 -13.32 -4.30 3.91
N ALA A 207 -12.35 -5.22 4.03
CA ALA A 207 -12.53 -6.65 3.80
C ALA A 207 -13.73 -7.28 4.51
N PRO A 208 -13.98 -7.04 5.81
CA PRO A 208 -15.14 -7.63 6.48
C PRO A 208 -16.48 -7.17 5.90
N GLU A 209 -16.54 -5.91 5.46
CA GLU A 209 -17.78 -5.27 4.98
C GLU A 209 -18.11 -5.66 3.53
N ILE A 210 -17.08 -5.96 2.72
CA ILE A 210 -17.22 -6.28 1.30
C ILE A 210 -17.08 -7.79 0.99
N GLY A 211 -17.13 -8.64 2.02
CA GLY A 211 -17.13 -10.10 1.86
C GLY A 211 -15.76 -10.70 1.52
N TRP A 212 -14.68 -10.07 1.92
CA TRP A 212 -13.33 -10.60 1.84
C TRP A 212 -12.86 -11.13 3.19
N VAL A 213 -12.16 -12.25 3.18
CA VAL A 213 -11.52 -12.82 4.37
C VAL A 213 -10.07 -12.32 4.45
N ARG A 214 -9.72 -11.69 5.56
CA ARG A 214 -8.33 -11.31 5.86
C ARG A 214 -7.57 -12.46 6.48
N TYR A 215 -6.35 -12.68 6.02
CA TYR A 215 -5.43 -13.62 6.64
C TYR A 215 -4.01 -13.08 6.66
N SER A 216 -3.25 -13.41 7.71
CA SER A 216 -1.87 -12.93 7.82
C SER A 216 -0.99 -13.84 8.64
N TRP A 217 0.30 -13.78 8.32
CA TRP A 217 1.37 -14.35 9.15
C TRP A 217 2.59 -13.43 9.09
N ASP A 218 3.47 -13.53 10.07
CA ASP A 218 4.73 -12.81 10.13
C ASP A 218 5.93 -13.76 10.03
N VAL A 219 7.16 -13.23 10.15
CA VAL A 219 8.39 -14.00 10.03
C VAL A 219 8.49 -15.10 11.10
N PHE A 220 7.98 -14.87 12.31
CA PHE A 220 8.07 -15.86 13.39
C PHE A 220 7.14 -17.07 13.16
N ASP A 221 6.02 -16.89 12.47
CA ASP A 221 5.11 -17.98 12.10
C ASP A 221 5.76 -18.98 11.11
N VAL A 222 6.81 -18.56 10.41
CA VAL A 222 7.53 -19.36 9.41
C VAL A 222 9.01 -19.56 9.78
N THR A 223 9.40 -19.17 10.99
CA THR A 223 10.71 -19.46 11.59
C THR A 223 10.72 -20.88 12.15
N LYS A 224 11.81 -21.62 11.96
CA LYS A 224 12.04 -22.93 12.60
C LYS A 224 11.88 -22.80 14.12
N SER A 225 11.43 -23.88 14.74
CA SER A 225 11.37 -23.91 16.21
C SER A 225 12.72 -23.54 16.82
N PHE A 226 12.68 -22.67 17.82
CA PHE A 226 13.84 -22.19 18.55
C PHE A 226 13.57 -22.16 20.06
N ASP A 227 14.62 -22.22 20.86
CA ASP A 227 14.52 -22.14 22.31
C ASP A 227 14.26 -20.68 22.72
N PRO A 228 13.17 -20.37 23.45
CA PRO A 228 12.93 -19.04 23.99
C PRO A 228 14.05 -18.50 24.90
N ALA A 229 14.88 -19.39 25.47
CA ALA A 229 16.06 -18.99 26.25
C ALA A 229 17.06 -18.13 25.45
N ILE A 230 16.97 -18.11 24.11
CA ILE A 230 17.78 -17.23 23.24
C ILE A 230 17.62 -15.76 23.64
N TRP A 231 16.43 -15.34 24.09
CA TRP A 231 16.17 -13.97 24.53
C TRP A 231 16.76 -13.63 25.91
N SER A 232 17.21 -14.65 26.63
CA SER A 232 17.90 -14.51 27.92
C SER A 232 19.44 -14.56 27.79
N ASP A 233 19.96 -14.74 26.57
CA ASP A 233 21.40 -14.69 26.31
C ASP A 233 21.92 -13.26 26.47
N PRO A 234 22.77 -12.96 27.49
CA PRO A 234 23.23 -11.62 27.79
C PRO A 234 24.06 -10.98 26.65
N GLN A 235 24.71 -11.81 25.83
CA GLN A 235 25.49 -11.31 24.69
C GLN A 235 24.56 -10.93 23.55
N LEU A 236 23.62 -11.81 23.21
CA LEU A 236 22.62 -11.54 22.16
C LEU A 236 21.77 -10.31 22.51
N MET A 237 21.31 -10.23 23.76
CA MET A 237 20.49 -9.11 24.22
C MET A 237 21.25 -7.78 24.16
N ARG A 238 22.54 -7.75 24.51
CA ARG A 238 23.37 -6.57 24.30
C ARG A 238 23.49 -6.20 22.83
N GLU A 239 23.78 -7.16 21.96
CA GLU A 239 23.92 -6.93 20.53
C GLU A 239 22.61 -6.37 19.91
N VAL A 240 21.46 -6.90 20.33
CA VAL A 240 20.14 -6.45 19.85
C VAL A 240 19.78 -5.08 20.44
N HIS A 241 20.07 -4.83 21.71
CA HIS A 241 19.77 -3.55 22.37
C HIS A 241 20.72 -2.43 21.96
N ASP A 242 22.00 -2.69 21.78
CA ASP A 242 22.99 -1.69 21.34
C ASP A 242 22.65 -1.13 19.95
N LEU A 243 22.08 -1.96 19.08
CA LEU A 243 21.58 -1.50 17.76
C LEU A 243 20.26 -0.72 17.84
N SER A 244 19.63 -0.73 19.01
CA SER A 244 18.31 -0.16 19.24
C SER A 244 18.29 0.86 20.38
N ILE A 245 19.36 1.62 20.60
CA ILE A 245 19.48 2.63 21.67
C ILE A 245 18.25 3.56 21.77
N LEU A 246 17.53 3.77 20.67
CA LEU A 246 16.29 4.53 20.62
C LEU A 246 15.02 3.65 20.65
N GLN A 247 15.16 2.34 20.79
CA GLN A 247 14.09 1.34 20.56
C GLN A 247 14.06 0.27 21.66
N ALA A 248 14.51 0.59 22.86
CA ALA A 248 14.39 -0.31 24.00
C ALA A 248 12.92 -0.55 24.39
N GLY A 249 12.62 -1.67 25.03
CA GLY A 249 11.27 -2.03 25.47
C GLY A 249 10.40 -2.55 24.32
N GLU A 250 9.19 -2.00 24.16
CA GLU A 250 8.18 -2.46 23.19
C GLU A 250 8.64 -2.48 21.72
N ASN A 251 9.70 -1.74 21.42
CA ASN A 251 10.28 -1.70 20.08
C ASN A 251 11.46 -2.67 19.89
N SER A 252 11.74 -3.53 20.86
CA SER A 252 12.80 -4.54 20.75
C SER A 252 12.34 -5.74 19.88
N LEU A 253 13.32 -6.52 19.37
CA LEU A 253 13.03 -7.76 18.66
C LEU A 253 12.42 -8.82 19.58
N GLU A 254 12.86 -8.88 20.84
CA GLU A 254 12.30 -9.75 21.87
C GLU A 254 10.80 -9.50 22.07
N PHE A 255 10.42 -8.23 22.20
CA PHE A 255 9.01 -7.83 22.32
C PHE A 255 8.19 -8.27 21.10
N ARG A 256 8.74 -8.10 19.88
CA ARG A 256 8.07 -8.56 18.64
C ARG A 256 7.91 -10.07 18.58
N ALA A 257 8.84 -10.80 19.15
CA ALA A 257 8.76 -12.26 19.25
C ALA A 257 7.69 -12.72 20.27
N GLN A 258 7.40 -11.93 21.31
CA GLN A 258 6.34 -12.16 22.32
C GLN A 258 6.15 -13.60 22.79
N GLY A 259 7.23 -14.28 23.17
CA GLY A 259 7.18 -15.66 23.64
C GLY A 259 6.92 -16.71 22.56
N ARG A 260 6.97 -16.34 21.28
CA ARG A 260 6.87 -17.30 20.16
C ARG A 260 8.09 -18.21 20.13
N THR A 261 7.88 -19.42 19.70
CA THR A 261 8.91 -20.48 19.61
C THR A 261 9.16 -20.97 18.19
N GLY A 262 8.56 -20.30 17.19
CA GLY A 262 8.60 -20.73 15.81
C GLY A 262 7.71 -21.95 15.52
N ASP A 263 7.92 -22.59 14.36
CA ASP A 263 7.17 -23.74 13.89
C ASP A 263 8.14 -24.86 13.44
N PRO A 264 7.90 -26.14 13.75
CA PRO A 264 8.76 -27.24 13.32
C PRO A 264 8.96 -27.33 11.80
N GLU A 265 7.98 -26.90 11.03
CA GLU A 265 8.03 -26.83 9.57
C GLU A 265 8.46 -25.45 9.04
N GLY A 266 8.86 -24.53 9.90
CA GLY A 266 9.40 -23.24 9.50
C GLY A 266 10.69 -23.37 8.67
N TRP A 267 11.03 -22.35 7.91
CA TRP A 267 12.23 -22.34 7.06
C TRP A 267 13.22 -21.23 7.39
N PHE A 268 12.80 -20.14 8.02
CA PHE A 268 13.73 -19.15 8.55
C PHE A 268 14.48 -19.73 9.74
N ASP A 269 15.76 -19.39 9.83
CA ASP A 269 16.52 -19.59 11.06
C ASP A 269 16.36 -18.36 11.95
N ILE A 270 16.18 -18.54 13.27
CA ILE A 270 16.02 -17.41 14.20
C ILE A 270 17.24 -16.48 14.17
N ARG A 271 18.43 -17.01 13.94
CA ARG A 271 19.65 -16.20 13.81
C ARG A 271 19.62 -15.33 12.56
N SER A 272 19.02 -15.80 11.47
CA SER A 272 18.81 -15.00 10.25
C SER A 272 17.81 -13.87 10.49
N VAL A 273 16.78 -14.09 11.31
CA VAL A 273 15.84 -13.05 11.72
C VAL A 273 16.53 -11.98 12.57
N ILE A 274 17.36 -12.42 13.53
CA ILE A 274 18.18 -11.53 14.36
C ILE A 274 19.18 -10.74 13.50
N GLN A 275 19.81 -11.39 12.52
CA GLN A 275 20.72 -10.70 11.61
C GLN A 275 19.98 -9.66 10.76
N SER A 276 18.80 -9.98 10.26
CA SER A 276 17.95 -9.01 9.54
C SER A 276 17.54 -7.83 10.43
N TRP A 277 17.31 -8.08 11.72
CA TRP A 277 17.09 -7.01 12.69
C TRP A 277 18.30 -6.11 12.86
N ARG A 278 19.51 -6.69 12.95
CA ARG A 278 20.77 -5.94 13.05
C ARG A 278 21.05 -5.08 11.81
N GLU A 279 20.75 -5.62 10.63
CA GLU A 279 21.03 -5.00 9.33
C GLU A 279 19.89 -4.08 8.83
N LYS A 280 18.78 -3.98 9.58
CA LYS A 280 17.64 -3.19 9.16
C LYS A 280 18.01 -1.73 8.90
N SER A 281 17.57 -1.20 7.77
CA SER A 281 17.75 0.21 7.43
C SER A 281 16.91 1.14 8.31
N SER A 282 15.77 0.63 8.78
CA SER A 282 14.86 1.32 9.72
C SER A 282 14.00 0.28 10.43
N LEU A 283 13.39 0.68 11.56
CA LEU A 283 12.39 -0.15 12.23
C LEU A 283 11.19 -0.42 11.32
N ASP A 284 10.76 0.60 10.62
CA ASP A 284 9.66 0.53 9.65
C ASP A 284 9.91 -0.52 8.56
N TRP A 285 11.15 -0.60 8.05
CA TRP A 285 11.52 -1.64 7.10
C TRP A 285 11.33 -3.06 7.67
N PHE A 286 11.78 -3.31 8.90
CA PHE A 286 11.63 -4.62 9.53
C PHE A 286 10.15 -4.95 9.78
N ASP A 287 9.41 -3.97 10.30
CA ASP A 287 7.98 -4.12 10.58
C ASP A 287 7.17 -4.39 9.30
N VAL A 288 7.47 -3.71 8.20
CA VAL A 288 6.80 -3.92 6.90
C VAL A 288 7.21 -5.24 6.26
N GLU A 289 8.51 -5.46 6.10
CA GLU A 289 9.02 -6.56 5.29
C GLU A 289 8.95 -7.91 6.01
N LEU A 290 9.15 -7.94 7.33
CA LEU A 290 9.24 -9.19 8.08
C LEU A 290 8.07 -9.42 9.05
N MET A 291 7.49 -8.37 9.64
CA MET A 291 6.32 -8.51 10.48
C MET A 291 5.00 -8.37 9.70
N GLY A 292 5.07 -7.94 8.43
CA GLY A 292 3.90 -7.69 7.59
C GLY A 292 3.01 -6.57 8.16
N LEU A 293 3.56 -5.67 8.97
CA LEU A 293 2.84 -4.52 9.49
C LEU A 293 2.74 -3.45 8.42
N ARG A 294 1.80 -2.54 8.56
CA ARG A 294 1.74 -1.37 7.68
C ARG A 294 2.96 -0.49 7.89
N PRO A 295 3.45 0.16 6.82
CA PRO A 295 4.42 1.23 7.00
C PRO A 295 3.87 2.23 8.02
N SER A 296 4.69 2.56 9.02
CA SER A 296 4.29 3.59 9.97
C SER A 296 4.17 4.94 9.25
N ALA A 297 3.40 5.86 9.83
CA ALA A 297 3.39 7.26 9.40
C ALA A 297 4.76 7.98 9.51
N VAL A 298 5.81 7.27 10.00
CA VAL A 298 7.21 7.69 10.13
C VAL A 298 7.77 7.94 8.73
N GLY A 299 7.55 8.30 7.83
CA GLY A 299 8.04 8.74 6.51
C GLY A 299 7.12 9.78 5.91
N MET A 300 5.96 9.99 6.52
CA MET A 300 5.06 11.04 6.09
C MET A 300 5.56 12.41 6.53
N VAL A 301 5.42 13.37 5.65
CA VAL A 301 5.71 14.76 5.99
C VAL A 301 4.74 15.26 7.06
N ASN A 302 3.46 14.93 6.93
CA ASN A 302 2.43 15.21 7.92
C ASN A 302 1.83 13.92 8.45
N LYS A 303 1.49 13.88 9.72
CA LYS A 303 0.67 12.79 10.26
C LYS A 303 -0.76 12.92 9.72
N PRO A 304 -1.42 11.82 9.31
CA PRO A 304 -2.81 11.88 8.86
C PRO A 304 -3.74 12.56 9.86
N GLU A 305 -3.54 12.32 11.15
CA GLU A 305 -4.35 12.89 12.24
C GLU A 305 -4.19 14.42 12.34
N ASP A 306 -2.98 14.95 12.05
CA ASP A 306 -2.74 16.38 12.04
C ASP A 306 -3.46 17.04 10.84
N VAL A 307 -3.51 16.33 9.70
CA VAL A 307 -4.25 16.79 8.51
C VAL A 307 -5.76 16.75 8.80
N ASP A 308 -6.28 15.66 9.38
CA ASP A 308 -7.69 15.51 9.73
C ASP A 308 -8.15 16.59 10.72
N ALA A 309 -7.30 16.91 11.71
CA ALA A 309 -7.58 17.97 12.67
C ALA A 309 -7.63 19.39 12.06
N CYS A 310 -7.14 19.54 10.81
CA CYS A 310 -7.21 20.78 10.06
C CYS A 310 -8.47 20.89 9.19
N ILE A 311 -9.29 19.82 9.08
CA ILE A 311 -10.52 19.83 8.29
C ILE A 311 -11.66 20.41 9.14
N PHE A 312 -12.46 21.28 8.55
CA PHE A 312 -13.70 21.76 9.17
C PHE A 312 -14.90 21.46 8.30
N ALA A 313 -16.01 21.12 8.94
CA ALA A 313 -17.25 20.74 8.26
C ALA A 313 -17.88 21.92 7.52
N VAL A 314 -18.26 21.67 6.27
CA VAL A 314 -19.04 22.59 5.43
C VAL A 314 -20.03 21.75 4.64
N ASP A 315 -21.28 22.20 4.60
CA ASP A 315 -22.29 21.52 3.80
C ASP A 315 -22.03 21.71 2.31
N GLU A 316 -22.13 20.63 1.55
CA GLU A 316 -22.03 20.68 0.09
C GLU A 316 -23.21 21.50 -0.48
N PRO A 317 -22.97 22.35 -1.48
CA PRO A 317 -24.05 23.04 -2.17
C PRO A 317 -24.97 22.01 -2.86
N LYS A 318 -26.29 22.25 -2.78
CA LYS A 318 -27.30 21.35 -3.36
C LYS A 318 -27.42 21.53 -4.88
N THR A 319 -26.98 22.67 -5.39
CA THR A 319 -26.96 23.01 -6.82
C THR A 319 -25.62 23.63 -7.19
N GLU A 320 -25.26 23.61 -8.49
CA GLU A 320 -24.00 24.20 -8.98
C GLU A 320 -23.94 25.73 -8.78
N ASP A 321 -25.08 26.39 -8.73
CA ASP A 321 -25.18 27.85 -8.54
C ASP A 321 -25.13 28.27 -7.05
N GLU A 322 -25.24 27.33 -6.14
CA GLU A 322 -25.27 27.60 -4.70
C GLU A 322 -23.82 27.80 -4.18
N VAL A 323 -23.59 28.92 -3.51
CA VAL A 323 -22.30 29.20 -2.88
C VAL A 323 -22.25 28.55 -1.49
N PRO A 324 -21.26 27.68 -1.20
CA PRO A 324 -21.11 27.07 0.11
C PRO A 324 -21.03 28.10 1.22
N VAL A 325 -21.83 27.93 2.27
CA VAL A 325 -21.83 28.84 3.42
C VAL A 325 -20.77 28.41 4.41
N LEU A 326 -19.65 29.12 4.46
CA LEU A 326 -18.61 28.87 5.44
C LEU A 326 -19.04 29.39 6.84
N PRO A 327 -18.61 28.76 7.94
CA PRO A 327 -18.70 29.32 9.29
C PRO A 327 -18.12 30.74 9.32
N VAL A 328 -18.73 31.62 10.12
CA VAL A 328 -18.40 33.06 10.15
C VAL A 328 -16.91 33.30 10.40
N GLU A 329 -16.31 32.52 11.29
CA GLU A 329 -14.88 32.58 11.65
C GLU A 329 -13.94 32.19 10.52
N TYR A 330 -14.41 31.47 9.49
CA TYR A 330 -13.64 31.00 8.34
C TYR A 330 -13.96 31.73 7.03
N ARG A 331 -14.89 32.69 7.08
CA ARG A 331 -15.23 33.48 5.89
C ARG A 331 -14.08 34.40 5.51
N HIS A 332 -13.85 34.48 4.21
CA HIS A 332 -12.88 35.43 3.67
C HIS A 332 -13.40 36.85 3.85
N ASP A 333 -12.53 37.71 4.39
CA ASP A 333 -12.72 39.16 4.43
C ASP A 333 -11.61 39.82 3.58
N LYS A 334 -11.98 40.76 2.72
CA LYS A 334 -11.04 41.49 1.85
C LYS A 334 -9.94 42.24 2.61
N ASN A 335 -10.17 42.53 3.89
CA ASN A 335 -9.20 43.21 4.75
C ASN A 335 -8.16 42.23 5.34
N LEU A 336 -8.37 40.94 5.20
CA LEU A 336 -7.46 39.90 5.71
C LEU A 336 -6.30 39.72 4.74
N SER A 337 -5.12 39.40 5.29
CA SER A 337 -3.96 39.04 4.50
C SER A 337 -4.22 37.73 3.76
N ALA A 338 -4.12 37.75 2.44
CA ALA A 338 -4.32 36.61 1.58
C ALA A 338 -3.18 36.45 0.57
N ALA A 339 -2.83 35.22 0.24
CA ALA A 339 -1.75 34.88 -0.69
C ALA A 339 -2.12 33.64 -1.51
N GLY A 340 -1.51 33.55 -2.70
CA GLY A 340 -1.55 32.36 -3.55
C GLY A 340 -0.18 31.69 -3.66
N GLY A 341 -0.18 30.41 -4.02
CA GLY A 341 1.00 29.64 -4.41
C GLY A 341 0.70 28.84 -5.67
N ILE A 342 1.62 28.84 -6.63
CA ILE A 342 1.51 28.08 -7.87
C ILE A 342 2.70 27.15 -8.02
N ASP A 343 2.40 25.86 -8.17
CA ASP A 343 3.36 24.86 -8.63
C ASP A 343 3.07 24.53 -10.09
N TRP A 344 3.93 25.05 -11.00
CA TRP A 344 3.79 24.85 -12.44
C TRP A 344 4.31 23.47 -12.85
N GLY A 345 3.46 22.61 -13.39
CA GLY A 345 3.87 21.32 -13.95
C GLY A 345 4.21 21.42 -15.43
N PHE A 346 5.46 21.15 -15.80
CA PHE A 346 5.93 21.24 -17.20
C PHE A 346 5.36 20.14 -18.12
N SER A 347 5.21 18.93 -17.59
CA SER A 347 4.63 17.76 -18.30
C SER A 347 3.60 17.04 -17.45
N GLY A 348 3.23 17.58 -16.32
CA GLY A 348 2.37 16.98 -15.32
C GLY A 348 1.21 17.87 -14.92
N MET A 349 0.87 17.81 -13.64
CA MET A 349 -0.21 18.58 -13.06
C MET A 349 0.31 19.91 -12.49
N THR A 350 -0.34 21.01 -12.83
CA THR A 350 -0.16 22.31 -12.17
C THR A 350 -1.16 22.44 -11.04
N SER A 351 -0.79 23.04 -9.92
CA SER A 351 -1.75 23.40 -8.89
C SER A 351 -1.64 24.86 -8.46
N VAL A 352 -2.80 25.42 -8.15
CA VAL A 352 -2.94 26.77 -7.59
C VAL A 352 -3.68 26.65 -6.26
N THR A 353 -3.04 27.15 -5.20
CA THR A 353 -3.59 27.08 -3.84
C THR A 353 -3.63 28.49 -3.24
N GLY A 354 -4.72 28.83 -2.54
CA GLY A 354 -4.89 30.12 -1.89
C GLY A 354 -5.33 30.02 -0.45
N TYR A 355 -4.66 30.77 0.42
CA TYR A 355 -5.00 30.90 1.83
C TYR A 355 -5.19 32.36 2.23
N HIS A 356 -6.04 32.60 3.23
CA HIS A 356 -6.10 33.88 3.94
C HIS A 356 -5.83 33.67 5.43
N LYS A 357 -5.33 34.69 6.09
CA LYS A 357 -5.11 34.69 7.52
C LYS A 357 -6.41 35.04 8.24
N GLY A 358 -6.99 34.09 8.95
CA GLY A 358 -8.13 34.28 9.84
C GLY A 358 -7.73 34.71 11.24
N ARG A 359 -8.65 34.54 12.19
CA ARG A 359 -8.42 34.78 13.62
C ARG A 359 -7.44 33.74 14.18
N ASP A 360 -6.81 34.05 15.30
CA ASP A 360 -5.91 33.16 16.04
C ASP A 360 -4.77 32.57 15.17
N ASP A 361 -4.29 33.39 14.22
CA ASP A 361 -3.22 33.02 13.28
C ASP A 361 -3.54 31.83 12.34
N LEU A 362 -4.82 31.44 12.24
CA LEU A 362 -5.27 30.38 11.34
C LEU A 362 -5.09 30.79 9.87
N LYS A 363 -4.70 29.83 9.02
CA LYS A 363 -4.63 29.98 7.56
C LYS A 363 -5.74 29.14 6.95
N ILE A 364 -6.74 29.79 6.36
CA ILE A 364 -7.92 29.13 5.84
C ILE A 364 -7.78 28.97 4.33
N ASN A 365 -7.84 27.72 3.86
CA ASN A 365 -7.82 27.41 2.44
C ASN A 365 -9.15 27.83 1.82
N HIS A 366 -9.13 28.80 0.93
CA HIS A 366 -10.31 29.31 0.24
C HIS A 366 -10.31 29.03 -1.26
N TYR A 367 -9.13 28.65 -1.81
CA TYR A 367 -8.96 28.33 -3.22
C TYR A 367 -8.03 27.15 -3.42
N GLN A 368 -8.47 26.20 -4.24
CA GLN A 368 -7.70 25.04 -4.63
C GLN A 368 -8.13 24.60 -6.02
N ARG A 369 -7.18 24.48 -6.93
CA ARG A 369 -7.43 23.95 -8.27
C ARG A 369 -6.21 23.23 -8.82
N GLU A 370 -6.47 22.11 -9.48
CA GLU A 370 -5.47 21.33 -10.22
C GLU A 370 -5.77 21.39 -11.71
N TYR A 371 -4.74 21.39 -12.52
CA TYR A 371 -4.83 21.46 -13.97
C TYR A 371 -3.94 20.37 -14.57
N THR A 372 -4.50 19.55 -15.46
CA THR A 372 -3.78 18.52 -16.20
C THR A 372 -3.86 18.81 -17.69
N GLY A 373 -2.70 18.95 -18.34
CA GLY A 373 -2.62 19.24 -19.78
C GLY A 373 -3.25 20.57 -20.19
N THR A 374 -3.43 21.50 -19.25
CA THR A 374 -4.04 22.82 -19.47
C THR A 374 -2.98 23.83 -19.88
N ARG A 375 -3.31 24.67 -20.87
CA ARG A 375 -2.41 25.75 -21.32
C ARG A 375 -2.23 26.81 -20.25
N SER A 376 -1.03 27.37 -20.14
CA SER A 376 -0.67 28.37 -19.10
C SER A 376 -1.58 29.61 -19.09
N HIS A 377 -2.05 30.10 -20.24
CA HIS A 377 -2.94 31.26 -20.28
C HIS A 377 -4.28 31.04 -19.56
N VAL A 378 -4.85 29.82 -19.64
CA VAL A 378 -6.10 29.48 -18.93
C VAL A 378 -5.85 29.45 -17.42
N ILE A 379 -4.71 28.90 -16.99
CA ILE A 379 -4.32 28.88 -15.57
C ILE A 379 -4.11 30.31 -15.06
N ILE A 380 -3.51 31.17 -15.88
CA ILE A 380 -3.30 32.59 -15.57
C ILE A 380 -4.65 33.30 -15.42
N GLU A 381 -5.60 33.10 -16.33
CA GLU A 381 -6.94 33.72 -16.26
C GLU A 381 -7.67 33.28 -14.97
N ASP A 382 -7.74 32.01 -14.69
CA ASP A 382 -8.32 31.48 -13.43
C ASP A 382 -7.61 32.06 -12.18
N THR A 383 -6.29 32.21 -12.25
CA THR A 383 -5.50 32.79 -11.16
C THR A 383 -5.82 34.29 -10.98
N LEU A 384 -6.00 35.04 -12.06
CA LEU A 384 -6.39 36.46 -12.01
C LEU A 384 -7.76 36.61 -11.35
N ASP A 385 -8.71 35.76 -11.65
CA ASP A 385 -10.04 35.77 -11.02
C ASP A 385 -9.95 35.43 -9.52
N ALA A 386 -9.09 34.49 -9.14
CA ALA A 386 -8.83 34.18 -7.74
C ALA A 386 -8.16 35.36 -7.01
N ILE A 387 -7.18 36.03 -7.64
CA ILE A 387 -6.52 37.23 -7.11
C ILE A 387 -7.55 38.32 -6.81
N GLU A 388 -8.43 38.58 -7.75
CA GLU A 388 -9.48 39.61 -7.61
C GLU A 388 -10.51 39.24 -6.55
N LYS A 389 -11.04 38.03 -6.63
CA LYS A 389 -12.08 37.50 -5.72
C LYS A 389 -11.62 37.48 -4.28
N PHE A 390 -10.39 37.02 -4.05
CA PHE A 390 -9.83 36.75 -2.72
C PHE A 390 -8.80 37.78 -2.27
N ASN A 391 -8.64 38.87 -3.02
CA ASN A 391 -7.75 39.99 -2.69
C ASN A 391 -6.31 39.54 -2.38
N TRP A 392 -5.75 38.62 -3.20
CA TRP A 392 -4.37 38.20 -3.01
C TRP A 392 -3.39 39.33 -3.31
N ARG A 393 -2.56 39.69 -2.34
CA ARG A 393 -1.54 40.73 -2.49
C ARG A 393 -0.22 40.19 -3.03
N VAL A 394 -0.08 38.85 -3.02
CA VAL A 394 1.13 38.15 -3.47
C VAL A 394 0.79 36.77 -3.97
N VAL A 395 1.50 36.33 -5.01
CA VAL A 395 1.49 34.94 -5.52
C VAL A 395 2.93 34.46 -5.54
N TYR A 396 3.18 33.34 -4.89
CA TYR A 396 4.49 32.69 -4.82
C TYR A 396 4.61 31.59 -5.88
N CYS A 397 5.67 31.62 -6.66
CA CYS A 397 5.94 30.67 -7.75
C CYS A 397 7.39 30.17 -7.70
N ASP A 398 7.65 28.98 -8.22
CA ASP A 398 9.03 28.50 -8.37
C ASP A 398 9.77 29.31 -9.45
N ILE A 399 10.98 29.76 -9.16
CA ILE A 399 11.85 30.52 -10.07
C ILE A 399 12.23 29.74 -11.34
N SER A 400 12.11 28.39 -11.32
CA SER A 400 12.41 27.56 -12.50
C SER A 400 11.46 27.82 -13.68
N HIS A 401 10.28 28.40 -13.43
CA HIS A 401 9.23 28.70 -14.41
C HIS A 401 9.18 30.18 -14.80
N LYS A 402 10.30 30.71 -15.23
CA LYS A 402 10.48 32.16 -15.49
C LYS A 402 9.51 32.73 -16.51
N PHE A 403 9.18 31.98 -17.56
CA PHE A 403 8.27 32.46 -18.62
C PHE A 403 6.84 32.57 -18.09
N GLU A 404 6.34 31.51 -17.46
CA GLU A 404 4.99 31.49 -16.88
C GLU A 404 4.84 32.53 -15.77
N ASN A 405 5.89 32.72 -14.96
CA ASN A 405 5.91 33.76 -13.91
C ASN A 405 5.88 35.16 -14.50
N ALA A 406 6.62 35.42 -15.58
CA ALA A 406 6.64 36.71 -16.27
C ALA A 406 5.29 36.98 -16.95
N ASP A 407 4.69 35.99 -17.59
CA ASP A 407 3.36 36.12 -18.22
C ASP A 407 2.29 36.41 -17.17
N LEU A 408 2.31 35.71 -16.01
CA LEU A 408 1.41 35.98 -14.89
C LEU A 408 1.60 37.42 -14.36
N ALA A 409 2.84 37.86 -14.16
CA ALA A 409 3.14 39.21 -13.68
C ALA A 409 2.66 40.27 -14.66
N ALA A 410 2.86 40.07 -15.95
CA ALA A 410 2.37 40.96 -17.01
C ALA A 410 0.83 41.02 -17.05
N ALA A 411 0.17 39.84 -16.91
CA ALA A 411 -1.29 39.77 -16.88
C ALA A 411 -1.88 40.48 -15.65
N ILE A 412 -1.26 40.32 -14.47
CA ILE A 412 -1.63 41.07 -13.24
C ILE A 412 -1.49 42.58 -13.47
N ALA A 413 -0.34 43.03 -13.98
CA ALA A 413 -0.11 44.45 -14.25
C ALA A 413 -1.14 45.01 -15.20
N LYS A 414 -1.50 44.29 -16.27
CA LYS A 414 -2.51 44.68 -17.24
C LYS A 414 -3.93 44.75 -16.64
N LYS A 415 -4.33 43.69 -15.90
CA LYS A 415 -5.71 43.62 -15.33
C LYS A 415 -5.97 44.71 -14.31
N PHE A 416 -4.97 45.08 -13.52
CA PHE A 416 -5.12 46.04 -12.41
C PHE A 416 -4.43 47.38 -12.65
N GLN A 417 -4.10 47.76 -13.92
CA GLN A 417 -3.39 48.98 -14.26
C GLN A 417 -4.09 50.25 -13.76
N ASP A 418 -5.42 50.31 -13.89
CA ASP A 418 -6.27 51.44 -13.53
C ASP A 418 -6.87 51.33 -12.12
N SER A 419 -6.38 50.42 -11.30
CA SER A 419 -6.85 50.14 -9.94
C SER A 419 -5.78 50.51 -8.91
N GLU A 420 -6.22 50.86 -7.69
CA GLU A 420 -5.32 50.98 -6.53
C GLU A 420 -4.85 49.64 -6.01
N PHE A 421 -5.48 48.55 -6.46
CA PHE A 421 -5.12 47.20 -6.10
C PHE A 421 -3.74 46.85 -6.66
N ARG A 422 -2.93 46.21 -5.82
CA ARG A 422 -1.61 45.70 -6.21
C ARG A 422 -1.44 44.28 -5.77
N CYS A 423 -1.08 43.40 -6.71
CA CYS A 423 -0.62 42.05 -6.48
C CYS A 423 0.76 41.88 -7.13
N ARG A 424 1.65 41.16 -6.49
CA ARG A 424 3.00 40.85 -7.02
C ARG A 424 3.24 39.37 -7.11
N VAL A 425 3.99 38.94 -8.11
CA VAL A 425 4.56 37.62 -8.21
C VAL A 425 5.89 37.61 -7.47
N VAL A 426 6.10 36.62 -6.61
CA VAL A 426 7.35 36.42 -5.89
C VAL A 426 7.93 35.08 -6.31
N GLU A 427 9.08 35.14 -6.96
CA GLU A 427 9.82 33.94 -7.35
C GLU A 427 10.61 33.39 -6.18
N VAL A 428 10.47 32.09 -5.93
CA VAL A 428 11.13 31.35 -4.86
C VAL A 428 12.07 30.32 -5.47
N ALA A 429 13.29 30.25 -4.99
CA ALA A 429 14.23 29.18 -5.37
C ALA A 429 13.83 27.86 -4.72
N PHE A 430 12.69 27.31 -5.17
CA PHE A 430 11.96 26.24 -4.49
C PHE A 430 12.85 25.02 -4.20
N VAL A 431 13.62 24.55 -5.17
CA VAL A 431 14.52 23.39 -4.99
C VAL A 431 15.56 23.66 -3.90
N LYS A 432 16.08 24.88 -3.81
CA LYS A 432 17.11 25.27 -2.83
C LYS A 432 16.52 25.49 -1.44
N GLU A 433 15.32 26.04 -1.38
CA GLU A 433 14.66 26.45 -0.13
C GLU A 433 13.66 25.39 0.39
N LYS A 434 13.41 24.33 -0.39
CA LYS A 434 12.38 23.30 -0.11
C LYS A 434 12.49 22.72 1.31
N SER A 435 13.68 22.47 1.81
CA SER A 435 13.86 21.93 3.18
C SER A 435 13.32 22.87 4.27
N GLY A 436 13.59 24.18 4.14
CA GLY A 436 13.05 25.19 5.07
C GLY A 436 11.54 25.36 4.94
N MET A 437 11.04 25.37 3.72
CA MET A 437 9.60 25.47 3.42
C MET A 437 8.85 24.23 3.93
N LEU A 438 9.44 23.05 3.81
CA LEU A 438 8.89 21.80 4.33
C LEU A 438 8.75 21.84 5.85
N GLY A 439 9.75 22.40 6.55
CA GLY A 439 9.67 22.63 7.99
C GLY A 439 8.52 23.55 8.39
N ASN A 440 8.34 24.66 7.67
CA ASN A 440 7.23 25.59 7.84
C ASN A 440 5.87 24.92 7.58
N TYR A 441 5.75 24.20 6.50
CA TYR A 441 4.56 23.46 6.11
C TYR A 441 4.13 22.42 7.17
N ARG A 442 5.07 21.59 7.64
CA ARG A 442 4.82 20.63 8.72
C ARG A 442 4.35 21.32 10.01
N ALA A 443 5.04 22.41 10.40
CA ALA A 443 4.70 23.13 11.61
C ALA A 443 3.27 23.70 11.57
N HIS A 444 2.78 24.10 10.39
CA HIS A 444 1.41 24.57 10.23
C HIS A 444 0.39 23.44 10.50
N PHE A 445 0.63 22.22 10.01
CA PHE A 445 -0.23 21.07 10.32
C PHE A 445 -0.12 20.65 11.78
N GLN A 446 1.09 20.44 12.29
CA GLN A 446 1.33 20.00 13.67
C GLN A 446 0.74 20.95 14.72
N ARG A 447 0.78 22.25 14.45
CA ARG A 447 0.19 23.28 15.32
C ARG A 447 -1.30 23.52 15.00
N ARG A 448 -1.86 22.79 14.04
CA ARG A 448 -3.28 22.92 13.60
C ARG A 448 -3.63 24.36 13.20
N LEU A 449 -2.68 25.03 12.54
CA LEU A 449 -2.87 26.41 12.07
C LEU A 449 -3.50 26.46 10.68
N LEU A 450 -3.69 25.33 10.00
CA LEU A 450 -4.43 25.25 8.74
C LEU A 450 -5.90 24.93 8.99
N ARG A 451 -6.75 25.40 8.06
CA ARG A 451 -8.16 25.02 7.99
C ARG A 451 -8.52 24.75 6.53
N ILE A 452 -9.01 23.53 6.28
CA ILE A 452 -9.38 23.04 4.95
C ILE A 452 -10.87 22.69 4.98
N PRO A 453 -11.71 23.26 4.10
CA PRO A 453 -13.13 22.91 4.06
C PRO A 453 -13.35 21.46 3.64
N SER A 454 -14.35 20.78 4.21
CA SER A 454 -14.71 19.38 3.87
C SER A 454 -15.36 19.21 2.48
N LEU A 455 -15.47 20.27 1.69
CA LEU A 455 -16.09 20.27 0.36
C LEU A 455 -15.36 19.34 -0.63
N ALA A 456 -16.12 18.75 -1.54
CA ALA A 456 -15.62 17.80 -2.54
C ALA A 456 -14.41 18.32 -3.34
N LYS A 457 -14.42 19.60 -3.71
CA LYS A 457 -13.30 20.25 -4.42
C LYS A 457 -11.98 20.29 -3.65
N PHE A 458 -12.00 20.13 -2.31
CA PHE A 458 -10.80 20.09 -1.46
C PHE A 458 -10.37 18.66 -1.08
N LYS A 459 -11.14 17.62 -1.44
CA LYS A 459 -10.77 16.22 -1.17
C LYS A 459 -9.39 15.85 -1.74
N PRO A 460 -9.03 16.24 -2.99
CA PRO A 460 -7.68 16.00 -3.51
C PRO A 460 -6.59 16.60 -2.62
N SER A 461 -6.82 17.82 -2.10
CA SER A 461 -5.88 18.49 -1.18
C SER A 461 -5.65 17.65 0.09
N VAL A 462 -6.72 17.27 0.77
CA VAL A 462 -6.64 16.45 1.99
C VAL A 462 -5.86 15.16 1.72
N TRP A 463 -6.19 14.48 0.63
CA TRP A 463 -5.56 13.23 0.26
C TRP A 463 -4.07 13.38 -0.06
N GLN A 464 -3.69 14.39 -0.86
CA GLN A 464 -2.28 14.64 -1.16
C GLN A 464 -1.48 15.06 0.07
N HIS A 465 -2.03 15.88 0.98
CA HIS A 465 -1.36 16.23 2.23
C HIS A 465 -1.14 15.04 3.14
N LYS A 466 -2.05 14.07 3.18
CA LYS A 466 -1.91 12.84 3.97
C LYS A 466 -0.87 11.88 3.39
N ARG A 467 -0.76 11.76 2.08
CA ARG A 467 0.17 10.83 1.43
C ARG A 467 1.56 11.41 1.17
N TYR A 468 1.75 12.72 1.33
CA TYR A 468 3.03 13.38 1.08
C TYR A 468 4.10 12.88 2.04
N ARG A 469 5.19 12.31 1.52
CA ARG A 469 6.19 11.62 2.31
C ARG A 469 7.61 11.87 1.85
N TYR A 470 8.56 11.55 2.73
CA TYR A 470 9.98 11.58 2.43
C TYR A 470 10.41 10.40 1.56
N GLN A 471 11.47 10.58 0.79
CA GLN A 471 12.21 9.48 0.17
C GLN A 471 12.84 8.62 1.27
N LEU A 472 12.97 7.32 1.01
CA LEU A 472 13.61 6.41 1.97
C LEU A 472 15.04 6.90 2.29
N ASN A 473 15.35 7.02 3.58
CA ASN A 473 16.65 7.52 4.07
C ASN A 473 17.05 8.92 3.58
N SER A 474 16.10 9.79 3.32
CA SER A 474 16.31 11.15 2.86
C SER A 474 15.36 12.12 3.56
N ASP A 475 15.81 13.33 3.77
CA ASP A 475 14.99 14.45 4.22
C ASP A 475 14.26 15.17 3.06
N LYS A 476 14.39 14.63 1.84
CA LYS A 476 13.72 15.14 0.64
C LYS A 476 12.40 14.44 0.44
N PRO A 477 11.34 15.15 0.06
CA PRO A 477 10.08 14.52 -0.33
C PRO A 477 10.25 13.58 -1.52
N LEU A 478 9.46 12.51 -1.52
CA LEU A 478 9.38 11.61 -2.66
C LEU A 478 8.73 12.37 -3.83
N LYS A 479 9.34 12.31 -5.01
CA LYS A 479 8.71 12.83 -6.23
C LYS A 479 7.49 11.96 -6.55
N GLN A 480 6.32 12.53 -6.36
CA GLN A 480 5.04 11.99 -6.77
C GLN A 480 4.28 13.10 -7.52
N ASP A 481 3.23 12.73 -8.25
CA ASP A 481 2.34 13.70 -8.89
C ASP A 481 1.40 14.32 -7.84
N ASP A 482 1.99 15.03 -6.89
CA ASP A 482 1.34 15.69 -5.76
C ASP A 482 1.64 17.19 -5.76
N PRO A 483 1.09 17.97 -6.70
CA PRO A 483 1.43 19.41 -6.82
C PRO A 483 0.83 20.26 -5.69
N ILE A 484 -0.25 19.81 -5.03
CA ILE A 484 -0.92 20.61 -3.98
C ILE A 484 -0.03 20.85 -2.75
N PRO A 485 0.69 19.88 -2.19
CA PRO A 485 1.67 20.15 -1.15
C PRO A 485 2.72 21.18 -1.54
N ASP A 486 3.23 21.13 -2.77
CA ASP A 486 4.26 22.04 -3.26
C ASP A 486 3.69 23.47 -3.44
N SER A 487 2.53 23.65 -4.05
CA SER A 487 1.86 24.97 -4.14
C SER A 487 1.43 25.51 -2.76
N THR A 488 1.04 24.62 -1.83
CA THR A 488 0.75 25.00 -0.44
C THR A 488 2.00 25.49 0.28
N MET A 489 3.15 24.84 0.12
CA MET A 489 4.43 25.29 0.68
C MET A 489 4.82 26.67 0.13
N LEU A 490 4.67 26.88 -1.17
CA LEU A 490 4.88 28.19 -1.80
C LEU A 490 3.98 29.25 -1.18
N CYS A 491 2.68 29.00 -1.07
CA CYS A 491 1.72 29.93 -0.46
C CYS A 491 2.06 30.24 1.01
N LEU A 492 2.40 29.21 1.80
CA LEU A 492 2.73 29.35 3.23
C LEU A 492 4.07 30.08 3.48
N SER A 493 4.88 30.32 2.43
CA SER A 493 6.05 31.20 2.53
C SER A 493 5.66 32.65 2.88
N HIS A 494 4.40 33.02 2.69
CA HIS A 494 3.86 34.29 3.13
C HIS A 494 3.77 34.44 4.65
N TRP A 495 3.65 33.31 5.37
CA TRP A 495 3.52 33.28 6.83
C TRP A 495 4.58 32.34 7.45
N PRO A 496 5.85 32.73 7.45
CA PRO A 496 6.89 31.90 8.04
C PRO A 496 6.67 31.80 9.56
N LEU A 497 6.55 30.58 10.06
CA LEU A 497 6.63 30.29 11.48
C LEU A 497 8.10 30.31 11.86
N GLY A 498 8.50 31.13 12.85
CA GLY A 498 9.89 31.26 13.29
C GLY A 498 10.53 29.87 13.49
N LYS A 499 11.84 29.75 13.27
CA LYS A 499 12.61 28.49 13.36
C LYS A 499 12.20 27.71 14.61
N VAL A 500 11.45 26.66 14.43
CA VAL A 500 11.25 25.64 15.46
C VAL A 500 12.61 25.01 15.65
N ALA A 501 13.20 25.22 16.84
CA ALA A 501 14.39 24.47 17.20
C ALA A 501 14.10 22.98 16.95
N SER A 502 14.96 22.31 16.20
CA SER A 502 14.84 20.92 15.79
C SER A 502 15.03 19.92 16.95
N LYS A 503 14.50 20.21 18.11
CA LYS A 503 14.25 19.21 19.15
C LYS A 503 12.92 18.57 18.82
N LEU A 504 12.97 17.47 18.08
CA LEU A 504 11.86 16.51 18.04
C LEU A 504 11.38 16.31 19.48
N PRO A 505 10.12 16.59 19.81
CA PRO A 505 9.58 16.15 21.08
C PRO A 505 9.81 14.65 21.12
N LYS A 506 10.34 14.14 22.24
CA LYS A 506 10.30 12.71 22.52
C LYS A 506 8.83 12.32 22.40
N GLN A 507 8.48 11.67 21.30
CA GLN A 507 7.12 11.23 21.08
C GLN A 507 6.89 10.05 22.01
N ASN A 508 6.02 10.24 22.99
CA ASN A 508 5.39 9.13 23.69
C ASN A 508 4.48 8.42 22.66
N PHE A 509 4.95 7.29 22.15
CA PHE A 509 4.26 6.43 21.20
C PHE A 509 3.13 5.59 21.85
N GLU A 510 2.56 6.05 22.95
CA GLU A 510 1.79 5.19 23.86
C GLU A 510 0.30 5.00 23.48
N LYS A 511 -0.24 5.48 22.37
CA LYS A 511 -1.71 5.37 22.25
C LYS A 511 -2.36 5.12 20.89
N ASP A 512 -1.68 4.59 19.87
CA ASP A 512 -2.41 4.17 18.67
C ASP A 512 -1.76 2.96 17.99
N ARG A 513 -1.58 1.89 18.75
CA ARG A 513 -1.57 0.56 18.17
C ARG A 513 -2.97 -0.02 18.41
N SER A 514 -3.77 -0.08 17.35
CA SER A 514 -4.84 -1.08 17.31
C SER A 514 -4.22 -2.39 17.79
N GLU A 515 -4.80 -2.97 18.83
CA GLU A 515 -4.39 -4.24 19.40
C GLU A 515 -4.03 -5.21 18.27
N PRO A 516 -2.94 -5.98 18.38
CA PRO A 516 -2.74 -7.10 17.48
C PRO A 516 -4.00 -7.94 17.61
N ASP A 517 -4.65 -8.25 16.49
CA ASP A 517 -5.80 -9.13 16.44
C ASP A 517 -5.47 -10.43 17.21
N THR A 518 -5.66 -10.40 18.53
CA THR A 518 -5.60 -11.59 19.38
C THR A 518 -6.90 -12.32 19.18
N PHE A 519 -6.96 -13.04 18.05
CA PHE A 519 -7.99 -14.03 17.83
C PHE A 519 -7.71 -15.21 18.76
N THR A 520 -8.24 -15.18 19.97
CA THR A 520 -8.42 -16.35 20.83
C THR A 520 -9.68 -17.08 20.37
N GLY A 521 -9.66 -17.59 19.15
CA GLY A 521 -10.68 -18.51 18.66
C GLY A 521 -10.37 -19.90 19.19
N GLY A 522 -11.35 -20.53 19.80
CA GLY A 522 -11.25 -21.85 20.40
C GLY A 522 -10.68 -22.88 19.41
N LEU A 523 -9.76 -23.68 19.93
CA LEU A 523 -9.19 -24.85 19.28
C LEU A 523 -10.32 -25.85 18.93
N MET A 524 -10.79 -25.83 17.69
CA MET A 524 -11.40 -27.01 17.12
C MET A 524 -10.27 -27.91 16.62
N GLU A 525 -10.12 -29.07 17.20
CA GLU A 525 -9.31 -30.16 16.64
C GLU A 525 -9.84 -30.46 15.24
N MET A 526 -9.10 -30.05 14.22
CA MET A 526 -9.36 -30.48 12.86
C MET A 526 -8.41 -31.64 12.55
N ASP A 527 -8.96 -32.87 12.42
CA ASP A 527 -8.27 -34.00 11.84
C ASP A 527 -7.93 -33.68 10.37
N PHE A 528 -6.64 -33.64 10.08
CA PHE A 528 -6.06 -33.46 8.75
C PHE A 528 -5.51 -34.79 8.21
#